data_f21d31009e3fbcaec722ee22b7f913d3
#
_entry.id   f21d31009e3fbcaec722ee22b7f913d3
#
_cell.length_a   1.000
_cell.length_b   1.000
_cell.length_c   1.000
_cell.angle_alpha   90.00
_cell.angle_beta   90.00
_cell.angle_gamma   90.00
#
_symmetry.space_group_name_H-M   'P 1'
#
loop_
_entity.id
_entity.type
_entity.pdbx_description
1 polymer ?
#
loop_
_entity_poly.entity_id
_entity_poly.type
_entity_poly.pdbx_seq_one_letter_code
_entity_poly.pdbx_strand_id
1 'polypeptide(L)'
;MQQTSSIYQDLFADYLNGNNGVKCEIRLAIGDEFYDKTLIQSMETDCQVFSDESPTVGACVSSEIKITMMTPPVEIPRQAKLIPYVRLTDGIRYSEWIQKGVYYIDTRTKKEDGSNIEKISIHGYDDMLKAEQDYPGSALDWPARDIDVVREIAEFLGVAIDARTLDILNRGYLVQYPAEYSCRDVLGYIAAMYAGCFIMSDLGELRMVTIHGIPKDTRYLIDDLGFAITFGGDRILV
;
A
#
# COMPACT_ATOMS: atom_id res chain seq x y z
N MET A 1 0.77 -0.90 -10.67
CA MET A 1 1.08 -2.33 -10.42
C MET A 1 2.59 -2.45 -10.40
N GLN A 2 3.14 -3.18 -9.46
CA GLN A 2 4.59 -3.43 -9.41
C GLN A 2 5.02 -4.17 -10.68
N GLN A 3 6.10 -3.75 -11.31
CA GLN A 3 6.61 -4.44 -12.51
C GLN A 3 7.19 -5.80 -12.09
N THR A 4 6.82 -6.85 -12.80
CA THR A 4 7.27 -8.21 -12.56
C THR A 4 7.93 -8.77 -13.81
N SER A 5 8.91 -9.65 -13.62
CA SER A 5 9.59 -10.34 -14.73
C SER A 5 8.66 -11.29 -15.48
N SER A 6 9.04 -11.66 -16.70
CA SER A 6 8.32 -12.71 -17.46
C SER A 6 8.33 -14.04 -16.69
N ILE A 7 9.43 -14.36 -15.99
CA ILE A 7 9.52 -15.59 -15.17
C ILE A 7 8.46 -15.59 -14.06
N TYR A 8 8.24 -14.45 -13.38
CA TYR A 8 7.18 -14.35 -12.38
C TYR A 8 5.80 -14.55 -13.00
N GLN A 9 5.54 -13.92 -14.16
CA GLN A 9 4.25 -14.02 -14.85
C GLN A 9 3.95 -15.46 -15.29
N ASP A 10 4.94 -16.16 -15.85
CA ASP A 10 4.82 -17.56 -16.27
C ASP A 10 4.56 -18.46 -15.05
N LEU A 11 5.35 -18.34 -13.99
CA LEU A 11 5.16 -19.12 -12.76
C LEU A 11 3.83 -18.82 -12.09
N PHE A 12 3.36 -17.57 -12.12
CA PHE A 12 2.07 -17.19 -11.56
C PHE A 12 0.91 -17.77 -12.36
N ALA A 13 1.01 -17.77 -13.69
CA ALA A 13 0.05 -18.44 -14.56
C ALA A 13 0.01 -19.96 -14.29
N ASP A 14 1.18 -20.61 -14.17
CA ASP A 14 1.28 -22.03 -13.81
C ASP A 14 0.63 -22.30 -12.43
N TYR A 15 0.86 -21.45 -11.44
CA TYR A 15 0.27 -21.55 -10.10
C TYR A 15 -1.26 -21.46 -10.15
N LEU A 16 -1.82 -20.46 -10.88
CA LEU A 16 -3.27 -20.31 -11.04
C LEU A 16 -3.93 -21.48 -11.77
N ASN A 17 -3.23 -22.08 -12.71
CA ASN A 17 -3.70 -23.27 -13.46
C ASN A 17 -3.62 -24.58 -12.65
N GLY A 18 -3.25 -24.50 -11.36
CA GLY A 18 -3.17 -25.66 -10.47
C GLY A 18 -1.98 -26.57 -10.74
N ASN A 19 -0.94 -26.05 -11.37
CA ASN A 19 0.30 -26.79 -11.57
C ASN A 19 1.02 -26.97 -10.22
N ASN A 20 0.88 -28.15 -9.63
CA ASN A 20 1.30 -28.45 -8.24
C ASN A 20 2.82 -28.37 -8.00
N GLY A 21 3.63 -28.05 -9.02
CA GLY A 21 5.07 -27.85 -8.88
C GLY A 21 5.47 -26.46 -8.40
N VAL A 22 4.61 -25.45 -8.60
CA VAL A 22 4.94 -24.08 -8.24
C VAL A 22 4.66 -23.81 -6.75
N LYS A 23 5.64 -23.21 -6.07
CA LYS A 23 5.60 -22.86 -4.64
C LYS A 23 5.86 -21.39 -4.46
N CYS A 24 5.24 -20.82 -3.43
CA CYS A 24 5.55 -19.48 -2.94
C CYS A 24 6.59 -19.60 -1.82
N GLU A 25 7.70 -18.91 -1.94
CA GLU A 25 8.69 -18.74 -0.90
C GLU A 25 8.56 -17.37 -0.27
N ILE A 26 8.75 -17.32 1.06
CA ILE A 26 8.67 -16.10 1.86
C ILE A 26 10.04 -15.76 2.43
N ARG A 27 10.30 -14.47 2.57
CA ARG A 27 11.47 -13.91 3.23
C ARG A 27 11.09 -12.62 3.93
N LEU A 28 11.63 -12.37 5.11
CA LEU A 28 11.45 -11.15 5.88
C LEU A 28 12.81 -10.48 6.08
N ALA A 29 12.91 -9.19 5.76
CA ALA A 29 14.00 -8.37 6.19
C ALA A 29 13.63 -7.65 7.49
N ILE A 30 14.52 -7.67 8.49
CA ILE A 30 14.43 -6.89 9.73
C ILE A 30 15.75 -6.11 9.87
N GLY A 31 15.72 -4.82 9.61
CA GLY A 31 16.94 -4.04 9.42
C GLY A 31 17.75 -4.59 8.24
N ASP A 32 18.99 -4.98 8.48
CA ASP A 32 19.91 -5.53 7.47
C ASP A 32 19.90 -7.07 7.39
N GLU A 33 19.17 -7.74 8.31
CA GLU A 33 19.11 -9.19 8.41
C GLU A 33 17.92 -9.78 7.64
N PHE A 34 18.14 -10.96 7.03
CA PHE A 34 17.11 -11.68 6.30
C PHE A 34 16.76 -13.00 6.98
N TYR A 35 15.47 -13.23 7.15
CA TYR A 35 14.89 -14.45 7.73
C TYR A 35 13.99 -15.13 6.70
N ASP A 36 14.03 -16.43 6.66
CA ASP A 36 13.23 -17.26 5.74
C ASP A 36 12.39 -18.31 6.49
N LYS A 37 11.82 -19.25 5.75
CA LYS A 37 11.01 -20.35 6.28
C LYS A 37 11.69 -21.23 7.33
N THR A 38 13.02 -21.11 7.53
CA THR A 38 13.72 -21.87 8.58
C THR A 38 13.43 -21.31 9.95
N LEU A 39 13.17 -20.00 10.05
CA LEU A 39 12.83 -19.32 11.30
C LEU A 39 11.37 -18.84 11.31
N ILE A 40 10.80 -18.45 10.16
CA ILE A 40 9.43 -17.95 10.07
C ILE A 40 8.46 -19.12 10.03
N GLN A 41 7.54 -19.16 11.00
CA GLN A 41 6.43 -20.14 11.04
C GLN A 41 5.20 -19.66 10.27
N SER A 42 4.83 -18.40 10.49
CA SER A 42 3.73 -17.74 9.77
C SER A 42 4.03 -16.27 9.58
N MET A 43 3.61 -15.73 8.45
CA MET A 43 3.66 -14.31 8.12
C MET A 43 2.37 -13.98 7.37
N GLU A 44 1.63 -13.04 7.91
CA GLU A 44 0.35 -12.58 7.38
C GLU A 44 0.40 -11.07 7.24
N THR A 45 -0.04 -10.54 6.11
CA THR A 45 -0.22 -9.12 5.87
C THR A 45 -1.68 -8.86 5.59
N ASP A 46 -2.27 -7.88 6.27
CA ASP A 46 -3.62 -7.40 6.01
C ASP A 46 -3.53 -5.96 5.47
N CYS A 47 -3.89 -5.80 4.20
CA CYS A 47 -3.84 -4.54 3.46
C CYS A 47 -5.25 -4.18 3.02
N GLN A 48 -5.99 -3.54 3.90
CA GLN A 48 -7.35 -3.12 3.63
C GLN A 48 -7.35 -1.74 2.94
N VAL A 49 -8.19 -1.58 1.94
CA VAL A 49 -8.44 -0.27 1.29
C VAL A 49 -9.56 0.49 2.02
N PHE A 50 -10.46 -0.25 2.66
CA PHE A 50 -11.62 0.30 3.38
C PHE A 50 -11.59 -0.15 4.83
N SER A 51 -12.08 0.71 5.73
CA SER A 51 -12.18 0.41 7.17
C SER A 51 -13.25 -0.63 7.51
N ASP A 52 -14.23 -0.79 6.63
CA ASP A 52 -15.38 -1.67 6.82
C ASP A 52 -15.59 -2.58 5.60
N GLU A 53 -16.50 -3.56 5.71
CA GLU A 53 -16.86 -4.45 4.61
C GLU A 53 -17.47 -3.72 3.39
N SER A 54 -17.96 -2.50 3.59
CA SER A 54 -18.54 -1.67 2.53
C SER A 54 -17.52 -0.69 1.97
N PRO A 55 -17.45 -0.51 0.63
CA PRO A 55 -16.59 0.49 0.01
C PRO A 55 -16.92 1.90 0.51
N THR A 56 -15.95 2.56 1.13
CA THR A 56 -16.10 3.92 1.66
C THR A 56 -15.04 4.82 1.07
N VAL A 57 -15.45 5.89 0.37
CA VAL A 57 -14.49 6.89 -0.15
C VAL A 57 -13.89 7.70 1.00
N GLY A 58 -12.66 8.11 0.85
CA GLY A 58 -11.94 8.88 1.87
C GLY A 58 -11.33 8.02 2.97
N ALA A 59 -11.33 6.68 2.84
CA ALA A 59 -10.64 5.83 3.79
C ALA A 59 -9.12 5.99 3.70
N CYS A 60 -8.45 5.96 4.86
CA CYS A 60 -6.99 5.97 5.00
C CYS A 60 -6.62 4.93 6.06
N VAL A 61 -6.58 3.67 5.67
CA VAL A 61 -6.41 2.53 6.59
C VAL A 61 -4.93 2.14 6.65
N SER A 62 -4.41 1.93 7.87
CA SER A 62 -3.08 1.35 8.05
C SER A 62 -3.12 -0.13 7.76
N SER A 63 -2.17 -0.61 6.96
CA SER A 63 -1.97 -2.05 6.79
C SER A 63 -1.21 -2.62 7.97
N GLU A 64 -1.47 -3.88 8.28
CA GLU A 64 -0.80 -4.57 9.39
C GLU A 64 -0.04 -5.82 8.92
N ILE A 65 0.96 -6.20 9.71
CA ILE A 65 1.70 -7.44 9.54
C ILE A 65 1.73 -8.21 10.86
N LYS A 66 1.45 -9.51 10.79
CA LYS A 66 1.54 -10.46 11.90
C LYS A 66 2.55 -11.54 11.56
N ILE A 67 3.55 -11.72 12.40
CA ILE A 67 4.63 -12.69 12.19
C ILE A 67 4.74 -13.57 13.44
N THR A 68 4.82 -14.87 13.23
CA THR A 68 5.27 -15.81 14.27
C THR A 68 6.55 -16.47 13.76
N MET A 69 7.62 -16.36 14.55
CA MET A 69 8.92 -16.92 14.19
C MET A 69 9.66 -17.47 15.41
N MET A 70 10.63 -18.34 15.17
CA MET A 70 11.58 -18.74 16.21
C MET A 70 12.42 -17.53 16.60
N THR A 71 12.82 -17.45 17.87
CA THR A 71 13.63 -16.34 18.36
C THR A 71 14.96 -16.34 17.60
N PRO A 72 15.27 -15.26 16.85
CA PRO A 72 16.53 -15.19 16.13
C PRO A 72 17.71 -14.99 17.08
N PRO A 73 18.95 -15.35 16.66
CA PRO A 73 20.14 -15.19 17.49
C PRO A 73 20.52 -13.72 17.70
N VAL A 74 20.07 -12.83 16.81
CA VAL A 74 20.31 -11.38 16.88
C VAL A 74 19.11 -10.71 17.52
N GLU A 75 19.35 -9.78 18.45
CA GLU A 75 18.28 -9.02 19.09
C GLU A 75 17.61 -8.09 18.06
N ILE A 76 16.28 -8.21 17.96
CA ILE A 76 15.49 -7.34 17.10
C ILE A 76 15.29 -6.00 17.81
N PRO A 77 15.71 -4.86 17.21
CA PRO A 77 15.48 -3.54 17.79
C PRO A 77 13.99 -3.22 18.00
N ARG A 78 13.71 -2.33 18.92
CA ARG A 78 12.35 -1.77 19.05
C ARG A 78 12.04 -0.94 17.82
N GLN A 79 10.81 -1.01 17.33
CA GLN A 79 10.36 -0.30 16.13
C GLN A 79 11.21 -0.61 14.89
N ALA A 80 11.81 -1.81 14.83
CA ALA A 80 12.56 -2.22 13.65
C ALA A 80 11.65 -2.23 12.42
N LYS A 81 12.24 -1.84 11.28
CA LYS A 81 11.59 -1.90 9.98
C LYS A 81 11.49 -3.35 9.53
N LEU A 82 10.30 -3.75 9.10
CA LEU A 82 9.95 -5.07 8.60
C LEU A 82 9.59 -4.95 7.11
N ILE A 83 10.28 -5.72 6.27
CA ILE A 83 9.97 -5.75 4.84
C ILE A 83 9.75 -7.21 4.43
N PRO A 84 8.48 -7.64 4.24
CA PRO A 84 8.16 -8.95 3.74
C PRO A 84 8.39 -9.04 2.23
N TYR A 85 8.92 -10.18 1.79
CA TYR A 85 9.11 -10.51 0.39
C TYR A 85 8.51 -11.86 0.06
N VAL A 86 8.04 -11.99 -1.16
CA VAL A 86 7.57 -13.26 -1.73
C VAL A 86 8.24 -13.50 -3.07
N ARG A 87 8.45 -14.75 -3.43
CA ARG A 87 8.82 -15.16 -4.80
C ARG A 87 8.17 -16.48 -5.15
N LEU A 88 8.06 -16.75 -6.44
CA LEU A 88 7.58 -18.01 -6.97
C LEU A 88 8.74 -18.87 -7.47
N THR A 89 8.60 -20.19 -7.33
CA THR A 89 9.56 -21.17 -7.85
C THR A 89 8.87 -22.50 -8.16
N ASP A 90 9.32 -23.17 -9.22
CA ASP A 90 8.98 -24.56 -9.52
C ASP A 90 10.11 -25.54 -9.12
N GLY A 91 11.14 -25.02 -8.43
CA GLY A 91 12.33 -25.78 -8.03
C GLY A 91 13.48 -25.71 -9.04
N ILE A 92 13.22 -25.24 -10.27
CA ILE A 92 14.20 -25.03 -11.34
C ILE A 92 14.33 -23.53 -11.64
N ARG A 93 13.21 -22.86 -11.85
CA ARG A 93 13.12 -21.41 -12.08
C ARG A 93 12.78 -20.70 -10.78
N TYR A 94 13.31 -19.50 -10.61
CA TYR A 94 13.02 -18.62 -9.49
C TYR A 94 12.67 -17.24 -10.01
N SER A 95 11.55 -16.70 -9.57
CA SER A 95 11.23 -15.30 -9.84
C SER A 95 12.11 -14.37 -8.98
N GLU A 96 12.08 -13.10 -9.27
CA GLU A 96 12.58 -12.06 -8.37
C GLU A 96 11.80 -12.07 -7.04
N TRP A 97 12.43 -11.52 -6.00
CA TRP A 97 11.77 -11.24 -4.74
C TRP A 97 10.91 -9.99 -4.87
N ILE A 98 9.62 -10.12 -4.61
CA ILE A 98 8.63 -9.05 -4.66
C ILE A 98 8.36 -8.59 -3.24
N GLN A 99 8.59 -7.30 -2.98
CA GLN A 99 8.28 -6.66 -1.72
C GLN A 99 6.75 -6.57 -1.52
N LYS A 100 6.29 -6.78 -0.28
CA LYS A 100 4.86 -6.80 0.11
C LYS A 100 4.52 -5.84 1.24
N GLY A 101 5.14 -4.68 1.24
CA GLY A 101 4.90 -3.63 2.21
C GLY A 101 6.17 -3.22 2.96
N VAL A 102 6.02 -2.17 3.72
CA VAL A 102 7.00 -1.66 4.68
C VAL A 102 6.26 -1.43 5.98
N TYR A 103 6.69 -2.13 7.02
CA TYR A 103 6.03 -2.08 8.33
C TYR A 103 7.04 -1.75 9.41
N TYR A 104 6.54 -1.34 10.58
CA TYR A 104 7.34 -1.09 11.77
C TYR A 104 6.75 -1.86 12.94
N ILE A 105 7.61 -2.42 13.79
CA ILE A 105 7.19 -3.19 14.94
C ILE A 105 6.46 -2.28 15.93
N ASP A 106 5.23 -2.62 16.23
CA ASP A 106 4.43 -2.04 17.32
C ASP A 106 4.56 -2.89 18.57
N THR A 107 4.19 -4.17 18.49
CA THR A 107 4.23 -5.08 19.63
C THR A 107 5.06 -6.32 19.33
N ARG A 108 5.70 -6.83 20.39
CA ARG A 108 6.47 -8.07 20.36
C ARG A 108 6.23 -8.87 21.63
N THR A 109 5.76 -10.09 21.48
CA THR A 109 5.42 -10.96 22.59
C THR A 109 6.18 -12.28 22.47
N LYS A 110 6.82 -12.74 23.54
CA LYS A 110 7.37 -14.09 23.61
C LYS A 110 6.21 -15.07 23.80
N LYS A 111 6.20 -16.14 23.01
CA LYS A 111 5.26 -17.25 23.15
C LYS A 111 5.99 -18.46 23.75
N GLU A 112 5.55 -18.87 24.92
CA GLU A 112 5.95 -20.12 25.54
C GLU A 112 4.83 -21.15 25.25
N ASP A 113 5.10 -22.11 24.37
CA ASP A 113 4.14 -23.19 24.04
C ASP A 113 4.44 -24.53 24.72
N GLY A 114 5.28 -24.51 25.77
CA GLY A 114 5.73 -25.72 26.48
C GLY A 114 6.77 -26.54 25.70
N SER A 115 7.16 -26.10 24.50
CA SER A 115 8.31 -26.65 23.78
C SER A 115 9.60 -25.93 24.24
N ASN A 116 10.74 -26.63 24.14
CA ASN A 116 12.05 -25.99 24.42
C ASN A 116 12.49 -24.95 23.37
N ILE A 117 11.59 -24.60 22.45
CA ILE A 117 11.87 -23.65 21.36
C ILE A 117 11.18 -22.33 21.68
N GLU A 118 11.97 -21.31 21.94
CA GLU A 118 11.45 -19.96 22.13
C GLU A 118 10.91 -19.39 20.81
N LYS A 119 9.66 -18.94 20.84
CA LYS A 119 8.99 -18.28 19.74
C LYS A 119 8.66 -16.85 20.09
N ILE A 120 8.69 -15.98 19.08
CA ILE A 120 8.21 -14.60 19.18
C ILE A 120 7.06 -14.37 18.21
N SER A 121 6.08 -13.59 18.68
CA SER A 121 5.02 -13.04 17.86
C SER A 121 5.28 -11.54 17.70
N ILE A 122 5.32 -11.07 16.48
CA ILE A 122 5.54 -9.66 16.13
C ILE A 122 4.29 -9.16 15.44
N HIS A 123 3.84 -7.99 15.84
CA HIS A 123 2.78 -7.25 15.18
C HIS A 123 3.33 -5.86 14.80
N GLY A 124 3.03 -5.40 13.60
CA GLY A 124 3.50 -4.12 13.11
C GLY A 124 2.50 -3.47 12.15
N TYR A 125 2.68 -2.17 11.95
CA TYR A 125 1.86 -1.35 11.07
C TYR A 125 2.73 -0.62 10.06
N ASP A 126 2.13 -0.20 8.95
CA ASP A 126 2.76 0.69 7.98
C ASP A 126 2.78 2.16 8.46
N ASP A 127 3.39 3.02 7.65
CA ASP A 127 3.55 4.45 7.99
C ASP A 127 2.22 5.23 8.00
N MET A 128 1.11 4.67 7.49
CA MET A 128 -0.22 5.31 7.58
C MET A 128 -0.67 5.48 9.04
N LEU A 129 -0.17 4.64 9.97
CA LEU A 129 -0.46 4.81 11.39
C LEU A 129 0.01 6.17 11.91
N LYS A 130 1.11 6.71 11.39
CA LYS A 130 1.63 8.03 11.77
C LYS A 130 0.70 9.18 11.39
N ALA A 131 -0.20 8.96 10.42
CA ALA A 131 -1.16 9.96 9.97
C ALA A 131 -2.27 10.27 10.99
N GLU A 132 -2.36 9.51 12.10
CA GLU A 132 -3.19 9.86 13.27
C GLU A 132 -2.76 11.15 13.97
N GLN A 133 -1.54 11.63 13.71
CA GLN A 133 -1.05 12.87 14.31
C GLN A 133 -1.77 14.06 13.70
N ASP A 134 -1.92 15.10 14.55
CA ASP A 134 -2.50 16.37 14.12
C ASP A 134 -1.73 16.94 12.92
N TYR A 135 -2.46 17.63 12.03
CA TYR A 135 -1.85 18.29 10.89
C TYR A 135 -0.81 19.32 11.37
N PRO A 136 0.43 19.27 10.88
CA PRO A 136 1.50 20.14 11.36
C PRO A 136 1.26 21.61 10.99
N GLY A 137 1.99 22.51 11.64
CA GLY A 137 2.05 23.89 11.20
C GLY A 137 2.55 23.96 9.75
N SER A 138 1.86 24.72 8.92
CA SER A 138 2.08 24.77 7.47
C SER A 138 2.72 26.07 7.05
N ALA A 139 3.64 25.99 6.07
CA ALA A 139 4.23 27.15 5.38
C ALA A 139 3.54 27.47 4.04
N LEU A 140 2.48 26.73 3.68
CA LEU A 140 1.73 26.97 2.44
C LEU A 140 0.88 28.24 2.53
N ASP A 141 0.68 28.88 1.39
CA ASP A 141 -0.30 29.97 1.25
C ASP A 141 -1.70 29.37 1.09
N TRP A 142 -2.61 29.70 2.01
CA TRP A 142 -3.96 29.14 2.05
C TRP A 142 -5.00 30.07 1.40
N PRO A 143 -5.99 29.52 0.63
CA PRO A 143 -6.21 28.09 0.38
C PRO A 143 -5.13 27.49 -0.53
N ALA A 144 -4.63 26.29 -0.18
CA ALA A 144 -3.57 25.60 -0.88
C ALA A 144 -4.11 24.54 -1.84
N ARG A 145 -3.32 24.15 -2.84
CA ARG A 145 -3.71 23.06 -3.73
C ARG A 145 -3.60 21.72 -3.00
N ASP A 146 -4.54 20.84 -3.28
CA ASP A 146 -4.60 19.49 -2.73
C ASP A 146 -3.27 18.71 -2.86
N ILE A 147 -2.61 18.80 -4.01
CA ILE A 147 -1.31 18.16 -4.26
C ILE A 147 -0.21 18.70 -3.33
N ASP A 148 -0.23 20.00 -3.02
CA ASP A 148 0.78 20.62 -2.17
C ASP A 148 0.54 20.23 -0.70
N VAL A 149 -0.73 20.13 -0.28
CA VAL A 149 -1.12 19.61 1.04
C VAL A 149 -0.71 18.14 1.20
N VAL A 150 -0.94 17.29 0.20
CA VAL A 150 -0.52 15.87 0.24
C VAL A 150 1.01 15.75 0.30
N ARG A 151 1.76 16.62 -0.40
CA ARG A 151 3.22 16.65 -0.31
C ARG A 151 3.71 17.01 1.10
N GLU A 152 3.11 18.02 1.72
CA GLU A 152 3.45 18.43 3.08
C GLU A 152 3.18 17.30 4.08
N ILE A 153 2.05 16.60 3.95
CA ILE A 153 1.74 15.43 4.79
C ILE A 153 2.75 14.30 4.54
N ALA A 154 3.07 13.97 3.29
CA ALA A 154 4.03 12.92 2.96
C ALA A 154 5.43 13.23 3.53
N GLU A 155 5.87 14.48 3.45
CA GLU A 155 7.12 14.95 4.08
C GLU A 155 7.08 14.81 5.61
N PHE A 156 5.96 15.21 6.24
CA PHE A 156 5.76 15.06 7.69
C PHE A 156 5.78 13.59 8.13
N LEU A 157 5.17 12.69 7.36
CA LEU A 157 5.19 11.25 7.63
C LEU A 157 6.57 10.62 7.33
N GLY A 158 7.43 11.29 6.57
CA GLY A 158 8.73 10.79 6.12
C GLY A 158 8.63 9.74 5.03
N VAL A 159 7.60 9.81 4.16
CA VAL A 159 7.35 8.86 3.07
C VAL A 159 7.40 9.52 1.71
N ALA A 160 7.76 8.76 0.67
CA ALA A 160 7.63 9.21 -0.70
C ALA A 160 6.16 9.13 -1.18
N ILE A 161 5.84 9.85 -2.25
CA ILE A 161 4.55 9.76 -2.91
C ILE A 161 4.69 8.88 -4.15
N ASP A 162 3.83 7.89 -4.28
CA ASP A 162 3.72 7.08 -5.50
C ASP A 162 3.38 7.98 -6.71
N ALA A 163 4.13 7.85 -7.80
CA ALA A 163 3.98 8.69 -8.99
C ALA A 163 2.54 8.69 -9.56
N ARG A 164 1.84 7.56 -9.44
CA ARG A 164 0.44 7.43 -9.86
C ARG A 164 -0.52 8.34 -9.09
N THR A 165 -0.18 8.68 -7.84
CA THR A 165 -0.95 9.63 -7.01
C THR A 165 -0.87 11.04 -7.61
N LEU A 166 0.30 11.44 -8.10
CA LEU A 166 0.50 12.74 -8.72
C LEU A 166 -0.31 12.88 -10.00
N ASP A 167 -0.49 11.79 -10.76
CA ASP A 167 -1.32 11.78 -11.98
C ASP A 167 -2.82 11.96 -11.63
N ILE A 168 -3.26 11.48 -10.46
CA ILE A 168 -4.64 11.65 -9.99
C ILE A 168 -4.87 13.07 -9.47
N LEU A 169 -3.95 13.60 -8.65
CA LEU A 169 -4.02 14.92 -8.02
C LEU A 169 -3.72 16.08 -8.98
N ASN A 170 -4.13 16.00 -10.23
CA ASN A 170 -3.84 17.00 -11.25
C ASN A 170 -4.98 18.01 -11.47
N ARG A 171 -6.11 17.88 -10.79
CA ARG A 171 -7.28 18.76 -10.94
C ARG A 171 -7.10 20.10 -10.24
N GLY A 172 -6.19 20.19 -9.24
CA GLY A 172 -5.85 21.44 -8.55
C GLY A 172 -6.96 21.96 -7.66
N TYR A 173 -7.67 21.08 -6.97
CA TYR A 173 -8.65 21.50 -5.97
C TYR A 173 -7.98 22.30 -4.86
N LEU A 174 -8.69 23.30 -4.35
CA LEU A 174 -8.23 24.14 -3.26
C LEU A 174 -8.78 23.60 -1.92
N VAL A 175 -7.87 23.44 -0.99
CA VAL A 175 -8.15 23.00 0.38
C VAL A 175 -7.96 24.18 1.33
N GLN A 176 -8.85 24.37 2.28
CA GLN A 176 -8.70 25.36 3.37
C GLN A 176 -7.75 24.80 4.43
N TYR A 177 -7.12 25.71 5.21
CA TYR A 177 -6.23 25.28 6.29
C TYR A 177 -6.95 24.33 7.27
N PRO A 178 -6.44 23.11 7.44
CA PRO A 178 -7.13 22.05 8.19
C PRO A 178 -6.79 22.14 9.71
N ALA A 179 -7.13 23.24 10.33
CA ALA A 179 -6.97 23.37 11.77
C ALA A 179 -7.76 22.27 12.51
N GLU A 180 -7.16 21.68 13.53
CA GLU A 180 -7.78 20.68 14.42
C GLU A 180 -8.09 19.30 13.77
N TYR A 181 -7.61 19.05 12.55
CA TYR A 181 -7.72 17.73 11.89
C TYR A 181 -6.41 16.96 11.95
N SER A 182 -6.51 15.64 12.00
CA SER A 182 -5.35 14.78 11.83
C SER A 182 -4.90 14.76 10.35
N CYS A 183 -3.64 14.39 10.10
CA CYS A 183 -3.19 14.15 8.73
C CYS A 183 -4.05 13.13 8.01
N ARG A 184 -4.56 12.12 8.73
CA ARG A 184 -5.46 11.08 8.21
C ARG A 184 -6.79 11.67 7.75
N ASP A 185 -7.40 12.56 8.54
CA ASP A 185 -8.64 13.22 8.17
C ASP A 185 -8.47 14.06 6.91
N VAL A 186 -7.37 14.82 6.83
CA VAL A 186 -7.06 15.66 5.68
C VAL A 186 -6.86 14.82 4.43
N LEU A 187 -6.08 13.73 4.50
CA LEU A 187 -5.94 12.77 3.40
C LEU A 187 -7.29 12.19 3.00
N GLY A 188 -8.12 11.83 3.98
CA GLY A 188 -9.47 11.29 3.76
C GLY A 188 -10.37 12.27 3.00
N TYR A 189 -10.40 13.54 3.38
CA TYR A 189 -11.16 14.56 2.69
C TYR A 189 -10.66 14.78 1.25
N ILE A 190 -9.34 14.83 1.04
CA ILE A 190 -8.76 14.95 -0.30
C ILE A 190 -9.11 13.71 -1.14
N ALA A 191 -8.96 12.50 -0.59
CA ALA A 191 -9.31 11.27 -1.29
C ALA A 191 -10.80 11.23 -1.68
N ALA A 192 -11.69 11.70 -0.80
CA ALA A 192 -13.12 11.74 -1.06
C ALA A 192 -13.48 12.63 -2.27
N MET A 193 -12.76 13.74 -2.49
CA MET A 193 -12.96 14.60 -3.67
C MET A 193 -12.65 13.88 -4.99
N TYR A 194 -11.86 12.82 -4.95
CA TYR A 194 -11.47 12.00 -6.10
C TYR A 194 -12.17 10.63 -6.13
N ALA A 195 -13.16 10.41 -5.27
CA ALA A 195 -13.80 9.11 -5.08
C ALA A 195 -12.77 7.99 -4.84
N GLY A 196 -11.80 8.23 -3.97
CA GLY A 196 -10.67 7.36 -3.71
C GLY A 196 -10.38 7.15 -2.23
N CYS A 197 -9.27 6.47 -1.99
CA CYS A 197 -8.71 6.18 -0.67
C CYS A 197 -7.19 6.36 -0.72
N PHE A 198 -6.55 6.68 0.40
CA PHE A 198 -5.10 6.62 0.53
C PHE A 198 -4.68 5.32 1.22
N ILE A 199 -3.64 4.71 0.70
CA ILE A 199 -2.99 3.52 1.25
C ILE A 199 -1.46 3.70 1.19
N MET A 200 -0.73 2.88 1.94
CA MET A 200 0.70 2.70 1.68
C MET A 200 0.89 1.62 0.61
N SER A 201 1.72 1.91 -0.39
CA SER A 201 2.06 0.94 -1.44
C SER A 201 2.97 -0.17 -0.92
N ASP A 202 3.13 -1.26 -1.69
CA ASP A 202 4.09 -2.32 -1.38
C ASP A 202 5.53 -1.79 -1.17
N LEU A 203 5.87 -0.63 -1.73
CA LEU A 203 7.18 0.02 -1.59
C LEU A 203 7.25 0.99 -0.38
N GLY A 204 6.16 1.18 0.36
CA GLY A 204 6.08 2.12 1.47
C GLY A 204 5.89 3.58 1.01
N GLU A 205 5.26 3.80 -0.14
CA GLU A 205 4.95 5.13 -0.66
C GLU A 205 3.49 5.45 -0.45
N LEU A 206 3.17 6.71 -0.19
CA LEU A 206 1.79 7.19 -0.06
C LEU A 206 1.09 7.14 -1.43
N ARG A 207 0.05 6.32 -1.53
CA ARG A 207 -0.65 6.06 -2.78
C ARG A 207 -2.15 6.33 -2.67
N MET A 208 -2.67 7.12 -3.62
CA MET A 208 -4.11 7.24 -3.83
C MET A 208 -4.60 6.14 -4.77
N VAL A 209 -5.71 5.50 -4.40
CA VAL A 209 -6.44 4.53 -5.21
C VAL A 209 -7.85 5.06 -5.40
N THR A 210 -8.30 5.18 -6.64
CA THR A 210 -9.67 5.62 -6.96
C THR A 210 -10.56 4.41 -7.20
N ILE A 211 -11.83 4.50 -6.79
CA ILE A 211 -12.84 3.43 -6.98
C ILE A 211 -13.13 3.25 -8.47
N HIS A 212 -13.16 4.35 -9.21
CA HIS A 212 -13.17 4.32 -10.67
C HIS A 212 -11.74 4.50 -11.15
N GLY A 213 -11.17 3.48 -11.75
CA GLY A 213 -9.89 3.64 -12.45
C GLY A 213 -9.98 4.88 -13.35
N ILE A 214 -8.91 5.70 -13.41
CA ILE A 214 -8.86 6.78 -14.40
C ILE A 214 -9.01 6.10 -15.75
N PRO A 215 -10.09 6.38 -16.53
CA PRO A 215 -10.22 5.78 -17.85
C PRO A 215 -9.00 6.24 -18.67
N LYS A 216 -8.08 5.32 -18.95
CA LYS A 216 -6.97 5.61 -19.88
C LYS A 216 -7.47 5.87 -21.29
N ASP A 217 -8.65 5.33 -21.58
CA ASP A 217 -9.33 5.52 -22.86
C ASP A 217 -10.53 6.43 -22.63
N THR A 218 -10.48 7.60 -23.23
CA THR A 218 -11.61 8.52 -23.32
C THR A 218 -12.69 7.80 -24.12
N ARG A 219 -13.73 7.28 -23.44
CA ARG A 219 -14.90 6.71 -24.11
C ARG A 219 -15.84 7.84 -24.46
N TYR A 220 -16.34 7.80 -25.67
CA TYR A 220 -17.31 8.75 -26.16
C TYR A 220 -18.64 8.05 -26.41
N LEU A 221 -19.73 8.76 -26.18
CA LEU A 221 -21.04 8.34 -26.69
C LEU A 221 -20.97 8.36 -28.23
N ILE A 222 -21.32 7.25 -28.84
CA ILE A 222 -21.38 7.11 -30.30
C ILE A 222 -22.82 6.87 -30.72
N ASP A 223 -23.17 7.33 -31.93
CA ASP A 223 -24.45 7.00 -32.57
C ASP A 223 -24.41 5.61 -33.22
N ASP A 224 -25.53 5.20 -33.79
CA ASP A 224 -25.72 3.91 -34.45
C ASP A 224 -24.76 3.70 -35.65
N LEU A 225 -24.15 4.77 -36.15
CA LEU A 225 -23.20 4.77 -37.26
C LEU A 225 -21.74 4.81 -36.78
N GLY A 226 -21.52 4.88 -35.45
CA GLY A 226 -20.19 4.91 -34.84
C GLY A 226 -19.56 6.30 -34.78
N PHE A 227 -20.30 7.38 -35.02
CA PHE A 227 -19.81 8.74 -34.85
C PHE A 227 -19.97 9.24 -33.42
N ALA A 228 -18.96 9.95 -32.90
CA ALA A 228 -19.03 10.54 -31.57
C ALA A 228 -20.14 11.60 -31.49
N ILE A 229 -21.04 11.42 -30.50
CA ILE A 229 -22.07 12.42 -30.21
C ILE A 229 -21.41 13.63 -29.55
N THR A 230 -21.72 14.83 -30.05
CA THR A 230 -21.16 16.08 -29.55
C THR A 230 -22.23 17.00 -29.00
N PHE A 231 -21.88 17.80 -27.99
CA PHE A 231 -22.70 18.88 -27.48
C PHE A 231 -21.88 20.17 -27.46
N GLY A 232 -22.34 21.20 -28.16
CA GLY A 232 -21.60 22.47 -28.28
C GLY A 232 -20.24 22.35 -28.99
N GLY A 233 -19.99 21.28 -29.76
CA GLY A 233 -18.72 20.99 -30.43
C GLY A 233 -17.79 20.06 -29.65
N ASP A 234 -18.07 19.79 -28.37
CA ASP A 234 -17.31 18.88 -27.53
C ASP A 234 -17.91 17.47 -27.54
N ARG A 235 -17.04 16.46 -27.49
CA ARG A 235 -17.46 15.06 -27.43
C ARG A 235 -18.02 14.73 -26.04
N ILE A 236 -19.16 14.05 -25.99
CA ILE A 236 -19.74 13.58 -24.73
C ILE A 236 -18.94 12.38 -24.24
N LEU A 237 -18.29 12.54 -23.08
CA LEU A 237 -17.56 11.49 -22.39
C LEU A 237 -18.49 10.58 -21.61
N VAL A 238 -18.20 9.26 -21.56
CA VAL A 238 -18.96 8.23 -20.81
C VAL A 238 -18.02 7.44 -19.92
#